data_4b61a506f56a8b8fc2d5611038377517
#
_entry.id   4b61a506f56a8b8fc2d5611038377517
#
_cell.length_a   1.000
_cell.length_b   1.000
_cell.length_c   1.000
_cell.angle_alpha   90.00
_cell.angle_beta   90.00
_cell.angle_gamma   90.00
#
_symmetry.space_group_name_H-M   'P 1'
#
loop_
_entity.id
_entity.type
_entity.pdbx_description
1 polymer ?
#
loop_
_entity_poly.entity_id
_entity_poly.type
_entity_poly.pdbx_seq_one_letter_code
_entity_poly.pdbx_strand_id
1 'polypeptide(L)'
;IEPSRGLGDVYKRQTMGEPQTYFLETLGCPKNQVDSDKLEGRFAADGLTPVDSPDEADIVVVNTCAFIDEARQESVDTILSLGDQRREGAKLVVTGCMAERHGDEIADSLPEVDQVAPFGIDITGSTAVPVSLGPTRRAPDFDLLNLPRPASARPWSYVKIAEGCDRACGFCAIPTFRGPQRSRSIDQILTEVDELQAREIVLVAQDLAAYGRDQGMGERSIIPLVRQIADRVD
;
A
#
# COMPACT_ATOMS: atom_id res chain seq x y z
N ILE A 1 51.07 0.48 26.36
CA ILE A 1 50.16 -0.27 25.44
C ILE A 1 48.73 0.25 25.72
N GLU A 2 48.24 1.11 24.85
CA GLU A 2 46.82 1.53 24.91
C GLU A 2 45.94 0.31 24.65
N PRO A 3 44.86 0.10 25.44
CA PRO A 3 43.92 -0.97 25.20
C PRO A 3 43.18 -0.72 23.89
N SER A 4 43.21 -1.68 22.99
CA SER A 4 42.47 -1.67 21.73
C SER A 4 41.00 -1.37 21.99
N ARG A 5 40.47 -0.31 21.38
CA ARG A 5 39.03 0.00 21.34
C ARG A 5 38.31 -1.23 20.78
N GLY A 6 37.53 -1.89 21.61
CA GLY A 6 36.88 -3.14 21.29
C GLY A 6 35.89 -3.01 20.13
N LEU A 7 35.83 -4.03 19.29
CA LEU A 7 34.83 -4.22 18.21
C LEU A 7 33.38 -4.00 18.69
N GLY A 8 33.11 -4.07 20.01
CA GLY A 8 31.81 -3.81 20.60
C GLY A 8 31.29 -2.36 20.48
N ASP A 9 32.22 -1.38 20.36
CA ASP A 9 31.82 0.05 20.24
C ASP A 9 31.49 0.45 18.79
N VAL A 10 31.98 -0.33 17.82
CA VAL A 10 31.64 -0.14 16.40
C VAL A 10 30.22 -0.68 16.11
N TYR A 11 29.83 -1.78 16.77
CA TYR A 11 28.47 -2.33 16.64
C TYR A 11 27.40 -1.51 17.37
N LYS A 12 27.75 -0.79 18.44
CA LYS A 12 26.83 0.11 19.16
C LYS A 12 26.60 1.45 18.47
N ARG A 13 27.38 1.77 17.42
CA ARG A 13 27.17 2.94 16.56
C ARG A 13 26.47 2.62 15.22
N GLN A 14 25.95 1.42 15.04
CA GLN A 14 24.80 1.26 14.18
C GLN A 14 23.62 1.86 14.95
N THR A 15 23.55 3.16 14.86
CA THR A 15 22.52 4.04 15.36
C THR A 15 21.15 3.38 15.16
N MET A 16 20.46 3.16 16.26
CA MET A 16 19.00 3.29 16.21
C MET A 16 18.80 4.74 15.77
N GLY A 17 18.62 4.95 14.48
CA GLY A 17 18.28 6.26 13.92
C GLY A 17 17.08 6.77 14.68
N GLU A 18 16.96 8.08 14.84
CA GLU A 18 15.71 8.68 15.34
C GLU A 18 14.56 8.06 14.54
N PRO A 19 13.40 7.75 15.17
CA PRO A 19 12.29 7.13 14.49
C PRO A 19 11.91 8.00 13.27
N GLN A 20 11.97 7.42 12.09
CA GLN A 20 11.64 8.14 10.87
C GLN A 20 10.16 8.52 10.90
N THR A 21 9.87 9.71 10.38
CA THR A 21 8.50 10.19 10.22
C THR A 21 8.01 9.99 8.80
N TYR A 22 6.70 9.77 8.63
CA TYR A 22 6.10 9.68 7.31
C TYR A 22 4.82 10.51 7.19
N PHE A 23 4.60 11.03 6.00
CA PHE A 23 3.34 11.61 5.54
C PHE A 23 2.79 10.74 4.40
N LEU A 24 1.52 10.35 4.46
CA LEU A 24 0.89 9.51 3.45
C LEU A 24 -0.34 10.19 2.87
N GLU A 25 -0.28 10.55 1.59
CA GLU A 25 -1.41 11.03 0.82
C GLU A 25 -2.05 9.90 0.02
N THR A 26 -3.38 9.80 0.08
CA THR A 26 -4.15 8.73 -0.58
C THR A 26 -5.11 9.28 -1.58
N LEU A 27 -4.91 8.93 -2.84
CA LEU A 27 -5.76 9.34 -3.95
C LEU A 27 -6.65 8.20 -4.47
N GLY A 28 -7.76 8.56 -5.07
CA GLY A 28 -8.61 7.66 -5.83
C GLY A 28 -9.69 6.96 -5.01
N CYS A 29 -9.73 5.63 -5.01
CA CYS A 29 -10.90 4.85 -4.62
C CYS A 29 -10.75 4.15 -3.25
N PRO A 30 -11.86 3.62 -2.68
CA PRO A 30 -11.83 2.87 -1.41
C PRO A 30 -10.81 1.73 -1.35
N LYS A 31 -10.43 1.14 -2.48
CA LYS A 31 -9.40 0.10 -2.52
C LYS A 31 -8.01 0.66 -2.23
N ASN A 32 -7.71 1.87 -2.74
CA ASN A 32 -6.47 2.57 -2.41
C ASN A 32 -6.45 3.00 -0.94
N GLN A 33 -7.61 3.38 -0.37
CA GLN A 33 -7.68 3.68 1.06
C GLN A 33 -7.28 2.46 1.90
N VAL A 34 -7.81 1.26 1.58
CA VAL A 34 -7.40 0.03 2.29
C VAL A 34 -5.91 -0.27 2.09
N ASP A 35 -5.37 -0.01 0.89
CA ASP A 35 -3.94 -0.19 0.63
C ASP A 35 -3.10 0.75 1.49
N SER A 36 -3.52 2.02 1.65
CA SER A 36 -2.88 2.99 2.55
C SER A 36 -2.97 2.57 4.01
N ASP A 37 -4.15 2.20 4.51
CA ASP A 37 -4.32 1.73 5.89
C ASP A 37 -3.37 0.54 6.21
N LYS A 38 -3.14 -0.34 5.24
CA LYS A 38 -2.22 -1.48 5.37
C LYS A 38 -0.75 -1.07 5.32
N LEU A 39 -0.41 -0.06 4.51
CA LEU A 39 0.92 0.54 4.52
C LEU A 39 1.20 1.24 5.86
N GLU A 40 0.24 1.96 6.44
CA GLU A 40 0.36 2.56 7.77
C GLU A 40 0.63 1.50 8.85
N GLY A 41 -0.10 0.36 8.80
CA GLY A 41 0.17 -0.78 9.69
C GLY A 41 1.59 -1.33 9.53
N ARG A 42 2.10 -1.38 8.30
CA ARG A 42 3.48 -1.78 8.01
C ARG A 42 4.47 -0.76 8.53
N PHE A 43 4.26 0.54 8.26
CA PHE A 43 5.14 1.61 8.75
C PHE A 43 5.21 1.64 10.28
N ALA A 44 4.08 1.46 10.95
CA ALA A 44 4.06 1.35 12.42
C ALA A 44 4.87 0.14 12.93
N ALA A 45 4.78 -1.02 12.25
CA ALA A 45 5.57 -2.20 12.59
C ALA A 45 7.08 -2.00 12.36
N ASP A 46 7.45 -1.17 11.37
CA ASP A 46 8.83 -0.79 11.07
C ASP A 46 9.32 0.38 11.96
N GLY A 47 8.48 0.90 12.87
CA GLY A 47 8.83 1.94 13.85
C GLY A 47 8.72 3.37 13.33
N LEU A 48 8.05 3.61 12.19
CA LEU A 48 7.81 4.95 11.68
C LEU A 48 6.65 5.61 12.42
N THR A 49 6.70 6.95 12.51
CA THR A 49 5.66 7.77 13.14
C THR A 49 4.95 8.64 12.09
N PRO A 50 3.61 8.62 12.03
CA PRO A 50 2.87 9.49 11.12
C PRO A 50 2.98 10.96 11.55
N VAL A 51 2.99 11.87 10.57
CA VAL A 51 2.90 13.32 10.76
C VAL A 51 1.78 13.90 9.90
N ASP A 52 1.28 15.08 10.30
CA ASP A 52 0.12 15.71 9.66
C ASP A 52 0.51 16.58 8.45
N SER A 53 1.80 16.85 8.25
CA SER A 53 2.27 17.74 7.19
C SER A 53 3.50 17.18 6.48
N PRO A 54 3.62 17.35 5.13
CA PRO A 54 4.73 16.83 4.36
C PRO A 54 6.09 17.48 4.70
N ASP A 55 6.10 18.70 5.24
CA ASP A 55 7.32 19.40 5.67
C ASP A 55 7.89 18.88 7.00
N GLU A 56 7.13 18.07 7.74
CA GLU A 56 7.59 17.39 8.96
C GLU A 56 8.07 15.96 8.70
N ALA A 57 7.81 15.40 7.50
CA ALA A 57 8.09 14.02 7.18
C ALA A 57 9.52 13.77 6.70
N ASP A 58 10.10 12.64 7.09
CA ASP A 58 11.31 12.06 6.47
C ASP A 58 10.98 11.38 5.13
N ILE A 59 9.78 10.79 5.05
CA ILE A 59 9.29 10.07 3.90
C ILE A 59 7.89 10.59 3.56
N VAL A 60 7.74 11.16 2.37
CA VAL A 60 6.44 11.55 1.80
C VAL A 60 6.00 10.48 0.82
N VAL A 61 4.86 9.86 1.07
CA VAL A 61 4.31 8.77 0.26
C VAL A 61 3.02 9.21 -0.42
N VAL A 62 2.93 9.00 -1.73
CA VAL A 62 1.71 9.26 -2.51
C VAL A 62 1.16 7.96 -3.05
N ASN A 63 0.01 7.52 -2.52
CA ASN A 63 -0.71 6.36 -3.04
C ASN A 63 -1.66 6.82 -4.16
N THR A 64 -1.26 6.57 -5.40
CA THR A 64 -1.80 7.18 -6.61
C THR A 64 -2.92 6.38 -7.27
N CYS A 65 -3.73 7.08 -8.07
CA CYS A 65 -4.76 6.50 -8.93
C CYS A 65 -4.37 6.60 -10.41
N ALA A 66 -4.76 5.59 -11.22
CA ALA A 66 -4.52 5.57 -12.67
C ALA A 66 -5.74 5.10 -13.47
N PHE A 67 -6.96 5.20 -12.90
CA PHE A 67 -8.14 4.61 -13.51
C PHE A 67 -8.65 5.42 -14.70
N ILE A 68 -8.81 6.73 -14.55
CA ILE A 68 -9.23 7.67 -15.58
C ILE A 68 -8.19 8.78 -15.75
N ASP A 69 -8.29 9.55 -16.83
CA ASP A 69 -7.32 10.58 -17.17
C ASP A 69 -7.25 11.68 -16.11
N GLU A 70 -8.40 12.11 -15.59
CA GLU A 70 -8.49 13.10 -14.54
C GLU A 70 -7.80 12.64 -13.25
N ALA A 71 -7.97 11.37 -12.85
CA ALA A 71 -7.31 10.82 -11.68
C ALA A 71 -5.80 10.65 -11.86
N ARG A 72 -5.33 10.43 -13.10
CA ARG A 72 -3.88 10.47 -13.41
C ARG A 72 -3.32 11.86 -13.29
N GLN A 73 -4.03 12.88 -13.83
CA GLN A 73 -3.63 14.27 -13.71
C GLN A 73 -3.58 14.71 -12.25
N GLU A 74 -4.63 14.42 -11.45
CA GLU A 74 -4.65 14.66 -10.01
C GLU A 74 -3.44 14.02 -9.31
N SER A 75 -3.10 12.79 -9.69
CA SER A 75 -1.93 12.09 -9.11
C SER A 75 -0.62 12.81 -9.43
N VAL A 76 -0.43 13.26 -10.68
CA VAL A 76 0.78 14.02 -11.08
C VAL A 76 0.84 15.36 -10.35
N ASP A 77 -0.26 16.12 -10.33
CA ASP A 77 -0.32 17.42 -9.68
C ASP A 77 -0.05 17.31 -8.17
N THR A 78 -0.55 16.25 -7.53
CA THR A 78 -0.29 15.98 -6.11
C THR A 78 1.18 15.61 -5.86
N ILE A 79 1.78 14.76 -6.71
CA ILE A 79 3.19 14.39 -6.60
C ILE A 79 4.08 15.64 -6.67
N LEU A 80 3.84 16.51 -7.65
CA LEU A 80 4.61 17.75 -7.82
C LEU A 80 4.41 18.69 -6.63
N SER A 81 3.16 18.89 -6.21
CA SER A 81 2.83 19.76 -5.07
C SER A 81 3.50 19.28 -3.77
N LEU A 82 3.48 17.97 -3.49
CA LEU A 82 4.11 17.41 -2.29
C LEU A 82 5.64 17.38 -2.41
N GLY A 83 6.18 17.26 -3.62
CA GLY A 83 7.60 17.44 -3.91
C GLY A 83 8.11 18.81 -3.51
N ASP A 84 7.34 19.87 -3.81
CA ASP A 84 7.66 21.25 -3.46
C ASP A 84 7.47 21.55 -1.96
N GLN A 85 6.53 20.86 -1.28
CA GLN A 85 6.20 21.10 0.12
C GLN A 85 7.07 20.31 1.09
N ARG A 86 7.68 19.21 0.66
CA ARG A 86 8.52 18.38 1.52
C ARG A 86 9.75 19.14 2.02
N ARG A 87 10.21 18.82 3.21
CA ARG A 87 11.47 19.36 3.72
C ARG A 87 12.67 18.92 2.88
N GLU A 88 13.73 19.71 2.90
CA GLU A 88 14.99 19.36 2.24
C GLU A 88 15.55 18.02 2.80
N GLY A 89 15.88 17.10 1.91
CA GLY A 89 16.37 15.77 2.24
C GLY A 89 15.29 14.73 2.55
N ALA A 90 14.01 15.10 2.60
CA ALA A 90 12.92 14.13 2.69
C ALA A 90 12.77 13.34 1.39
N LYS A 91 12.45 12.05 1.51
CA LYS A 91 12.25 11.14 0.39
C LYS A 91 10.81 11.22 -0.13
N LEU A 92 10.60 11.40 -1.44
CA LEU A 92 9.30 11.33 -2.10
C LEU A 92 9.12 9.97 -2.77
N VAL A 93 8.10 9.23 -2.34
CA VAL A 93 7.80 7.87 -2.82
C VAL A 93 6.43 7.84 -3.46
N VAL A 94 6.35 7.32 -4.68
CA VAL A 94 5.10 7.11 -5.40
C VAL A 94 4.74 5.63 -5.39
N THR A 95 3.54 5.31 -4.92
CA THR A 95 2.98 3.95 -4.90
C THR A 95 1.56 3.94 -5.49
N GLY A 96 0.89 2.79 -5.48
CA GLY A 96 -0.48 2.67 -5.94
C GLY A 96 -0.63 2.30 -7.42
N CYS A 97 -1.83 2.53 -7.95
CA CYS A 97 -2.20 2.09 -9.31
C CYS A 97 -1.34 2.72 -10.40
N MET A 98 -0.93 3.99 -10.22
CA MET A 98 -0.12 4.69 -11.22
C MET A 98 1.33 4.18 -11.19
N ALA A 99 1.89 3.94 -10.02
CA ALA A 99 3.21 3.32 -9.87
C ALA A 99 3.25 1.92 -10.50
N GLU A 100 2.19 1.13 -10.34
CA GLU A 100 2.09 -0.21 -10.90
C GLU A 100 1.95 -0.20 -12.43
N ARG A 101 1.23 0.78 -12.98
CA ARG A 101 0.91 0.85 -14.40
C ARG A 101 1.92 1.64 -15.23
N HIS A 102 2.46 2.71 -14.68
CA HIS A 102 3.29 3.72 -15.34
C HIS A 102 4.60 3.99 -14.58
N GLY A 103 5.11 3.01 -13.82
CA GLY A 103 6.26 3.21 -12.94
C GLY A 103 7.52 3.71 -13.67
N ASP A 104 7.84 3.13 -14.81
CA ASP A 104 9.01 3.53 -15.62
C ASP A 104 8.83 4.98 -16.15
N GLU A 105 7.62 5.33 -16.61
CA GLU A 105 7.31 6.67 -17.12
C GLU A 105 7.40 7.73 -16.00
N ILE A 106 6.95 7.41 -14.78
CA ILE A 106 7.09 8.27 -13.61
C ILE A 106 8.56 8.50 -13.30
N ALA A 107 9.35 7.44 -13.23
CA ALA A 107 10.77 7.50 -12.90
C ALA A 107 11.57 8.33 -13.93
N ASP A 108 11.20 8.25 -15.20
CA ASP A 108 11.88 8.97 -16.28
C ASP A 108 11.44 10.45 -16.40
N SER A 109 10.16 10.74 -16.04
CA SER A 109 9.54 12.05 -16.31
C SER A 109 9.44 12.95 -15.09
N LEU A 110 9.51 12.41 -13.87
CA LEU A 110 9.37 13.15 -12.62
C LEU A 110 10.65 13.02 -11.77
N PRO A 111 11.67 13.85 -12.02
CA PRO A 111 12.94 13.80 -11.30
C PRO A 111 12.81 14.12 -9.80
N GLU A 112 11.68 14.69 -9.36
CA GLU A 112 11.36 14.93 -7.96
C GLU A 112 11.08 13.64 -7.17
N VAL A 113 10.73 12.56 -7.88
CA VAL A 113 10.40 11.27 -7.26
C VAL A 113 11.66 10.47 -6.97
N ASP A 114 11.93 10.22 -5.69
CA ASP A 114 13.11 9.47 -5.26
C ASP A 114 12.93 7.95 -5.41
N GLN A 115 11.68 7.47 -5.30
CA GLN A 115 11.36 6.05 -5.46
C GLN A 115 9.97 5.84 -6.04
N VAL A 116 9.88 4.97 -7.04
CA VAL A 116 8.61 4.38 -7.47
C VAL A 116 8.51 2.99 -6.87
N ALA A 117 7.46 2.77 -6.07
CA ALA A 117 7.21 1.52 -5.33
C ALA A 117 5.87 0.89 -5.77
N PRO A 118 5.83 0.02 -6.78
CA PRO A 118 4.66 -0.79 -7.11
C PRO A 118 4.13 -1.58 -5.90
N PHE A 119 2.94 -2.20 -6.04
CA PHE A 119 2.32 -2.94 -4.94
C PHE A 119 3.23 -4.00 -4.34
N GLY A 120 3.37 -3.99 -3.00
CA GLY A 120 4.17 -4.95 -2.24
C GLY A 120 5.67 -4.68 -2.27
N ILE A 121 6.13 -3.55 -2.82
CA ILE A 121 7.53 -3.15 -2.76
C ILE A 121 7.79 -2.36 -1.47
N ASP A 122 8.88 -2.69 -0.79
CA ASP A 122 9.26 -2.04 0.45
C ASP A 122 9.66 -0.56 0.21
N ILE A 123 9.08 0.33 1.03
CA ILE A 123 9.28 1.78 1.00
C ILE A 123 10.32 2.20 2.03
N THR A 124 10.41 1.48 3.15
CA THR A 124 11.19 1.85 4.34
C THR A 124 12.58 1.25 4.35
N GLY A 125 12.81 0.19 3.60
CA GLY A 125 14.07 -0.54 3.57
C GLY A 125 15.24 0.27 3.04
N SER A 126 16.41 0.06 3.61
CA SER A 126 17.69 0.56 3.09
C SER A 126 17.92 -0.04 1.70
N THR A 127 17.58 0.70 0.67
CA THR A 127 17.67 0.23 -0.70
C THR A 127 19.12 0.16 -1.15
N ALA A 128 19.67 -1.04 -1.19
CA ALA A 128 20.50 -1.36 -2.33
C ALA A 128 19.58 -1.31 -3.55
N VAL A 129 19.71 -0.29 -4.40
CA VAL A 129 19.00 -0.20 -5.68
C VAL A 129 19.32 -1.50 -6.44
N PRO A 130 18.38 -2.42 -6.66
CA PRO A 130 18.67 -3.59 -7.46
C PRO A 130 18.84 -3.07 -8.89
N VAL A 131 20.04 -3.15 -9.41
CA VAL A 131 20.30 -2.95 -10.83
C VAL A 131 19.51 -4.03 -11.58
N SER A 132 18.35 -3.66 -12.10
CA SER A 132 17.55 -4.54 -12.94
C SER A 132 18.21 -4.64 -14.30
N LEU A 133 18.82 -5.78 -14.58
CA LEU A 133 19.37 -6.12 -15.91
C LEU A 133 18.26 -6.74 -16.79
N GLY A 134 17.14 -6.04 -17.01
CA GLY A 134 16.09 -6.49 -17.93
C GLY A 134 14.67 -6.25 -17.44
N PRO A 135 13.63 -6.54 -18.26
CA PRO A 135 12.23 -6.26 -17.99
C PRO A 135 11.58 -7.29 -17.07
N THR A 136 12.28 -7.74 -16.04
CA THR A 136 11.70 -8.64 -15.04
C THR A 136 11.07 -7.81 -13.94
N ARG A 137 9.74 -7.85 -13.84
CA ARG A 137 8.99 -7.32 -12.70
C ARG A 137 9.63 -7.83 -11.41
N ARG A 138 10.04 -6.92 -10.55
CA ARG A 138 10.54 -7.27 -9.21
C ARG A 138 9.45 -8.06 -8.47
N ALA A 139 9.82 -9.17 -7.85
CA ALA A 139 8.88 -9.88 -6.98
C ALA A 139 8.49 -8.98 -5.80
N PRO A 140 7.22 -9.00 -5.35
CA PRO A 140 6.80 -8.25 -4.17
C PRO A 140 7.60 -8.69 -2.93
N ASP A 141 8.01 -7.73 -2.11
CA ASP A 141 8.70 -7.98 -0.83
C ASP A 141 7.69 -8.49 0.22
N PHE A 142 6.41 -8.12 0.07
CA PHE A 142 5.31 -8.52 0.96
C PHE A 142 3.96 -8.60 0.23
N ASP A 143 3.00 -9.31 0.81
CA ASP A 143 1.63 -9.40 0.30
C ASP A 143 0.73 -8.30 0.90
N LEU A 144 0.63 -7.16 0.21
CA LEU A 144 -0.16 -6.01 0.64
C LEU A 144 -1.63 -6.37 0.95
N LEU A 145 -2.22 -7.32 0.19
CA LEU A 145 -3.63 -7.70 0.38
C LEU A 145 -3.90 -8.27 1.78
N ASN A 146 -2.94 -8.97 2.37
CA ASN A 146 -3.09 -9.67 3.64
C ASN A 146 -2.32 -9.03 4.82
N LEU A 147 -1.74 -7.85 4.64
CA LEU A 147 -1.14 -7.13 5.77
C LEU A 147 -2.19 -6.77 6.82
N PRO A 148 -1.83 -6.77 8.10
CA PRO A 148 -2.64 -6.17 9.15
C PRO A 148 -2.68 -4.64 8.97
N ARG A 149 -3.67 -4.01 9.60
CA ARG A 149 -3.80 -2.56 9.65
C ARG A 149 -4.35 -2.11 11.00
N PRO A 150 -4.19 -0.83 11.38
CA PRO A 150 -4.70 -0.32 12.65
C PRO A 150 -6.24 -0.40 12.71
N ALA A 151 -6.79 -0.39 13.92
CA ALA A 151 -8.22 -0.26 14.14
C ALA A 151 -8.76 1.02 13.49
N SER A 152 -10.01 0.98 13.02
CA SER A 152 -10.62 2.15 12.39
C SER A 152 -10.86 3.27 13.42
N ALA A 153 -10.42 4.48 13.11
CA ALA A 153 -10.78 5.67 13.86
C ALA A 153 -12.22 6.16 13.59
N ARG A 154 -12.88 5.57 12.56
CA ARG A 154 -14.26 5.90 12.14
C ARG A 154 -15.22 4.79 12.57
N PRO A 155 -16.52 5.06 12.70
CA PRO A 155 -17.52 4.02 13.01
C PRO A 155 -17.74 3.01 11.86
N TRP A 156 -17.11 3.22 10.72
CA TRP A 156 -17.16 2.33 9.54
C TRP A 156 -15.76 2.09 8.98
N SER A 157 -15.61 1.01 8.21
CA SER A 157 -14.34 0.70 7.54
C SER A 157 -14.55 -0.03 6.22
N TYR A 158 -13.69 0.23 5.24
CA TYR A 158 -13.59 -0.59 4.04
C TYR A 158 -12.83 -1.88 4.35
N VAL A 159 -13.29 -3.01 3.84
CA VAL A 159 -12.56 -4.29 3.88
C VAL A 159 -12.40 -4.83 2.46
N LYS A 160 -11.17 -4.92 2.02
CA LYS A 160 -10.85 -5.49 0.72
C LYS A 160 -10.87 -7.01 0.81
N ILE A 161 -11.83 -7.64 0.11
CA ILE A 161 -12.04 -9.10 0.15
C ILE A 161 -11.33 -9.84 -0.98
N ALA A 162 -10.96 -9.13 -2.05
CA ALA A 162 -10.19 -9.67 -3.16
C ALA A 162 -9.41 -8.56 -3.87
N GLU A 163 -8.37 -8.94 -4.59
CA GLU A 163 -7.55 -8.09 -5.45
C GLU A 163 -7.54 -8.65 -6.87
N GLY A 164 -7.42 -7.76 -7.87
CA GLY A 164 -7.40 -8.14 -9.27
C GLY A 164 -8.78 -8.46 -9.86
N CYS A 165 -8.84 -8.78 -11.16
CA CYS A 165 -10.08 -9.04 -11.86
C CYS A 165 -9.84 -9.88 -13.11
N ASP A 166 -10.65 -10.93 -13.31
CA ASP A 166 -10.59 -11.81 -14.48
C ASP A 166 -11.53 -11.38 -15.62
N ARG A 167 -12.19 -10.21 -15.50
CA ARG A 167 -13.10 -9.70 -16.53
C ARG A 167 -12.32 -9.16 -17.72
N ALA A 168 -12.81 -9.43 -18.92
CA ALA A 168 -12.29 -8.93 -20.17
C ALA A 168 -13.10 -7.72 -20.70
N CYS A 169 -13.31 -6.71 -19.86
CA CYS A 169 -14.02 -5.49 -20.25
C CYS A 169 -13.16 -4.65 -21.22
N GLY A 170 -13.69 -4.30 -22.40
CA GLY A 170 -12.92 -3.67 -23.47
C GLY A 170 -12.33 -2.28 -23.18
N PHE A 171 -12.79 -1.62 -22.11
CA PHE A 171 -12.29 -0.30 -21.68
C PHE A 171 -11.45 -0.34 -20.39
N CYS A 172 -11.35 -1.51 -19.73
CA CYS A 172 -10.78 -1.61 -18.39
C CYS A 172 -9.36 -2.18 -18.43
N ALA A 173 -8.40 -1.41 -17.92
CA ALA A 173 -7.01 -1.83 -17.81
C ALA A 173 -6.66 -2.52 -16.47
N ILE A 174 -7.61 -2.65 -15.53
CA ILE A 174 -7.35 -3.22 -14.19
C ILE A 174 -6.64 -4.58 -14.24
N PRO A 175 -7.03 -5.56 -15.08
CA PRO A 175 -6.35 -6.86 -15.12
C PRO A 175 -4.86 -6.76 -15.47
N THR A 176 -4.44 -5.74 -16.21
CA THR A 176 -3.05 -5.61 -16.67
C THR A 176 -2.09 -5.16 -15.57
N PHE A 177 -2.58 -4.44 -14.55
CA PHE A 177 -1.72 -3.90 -13.48
C PHE A 177 -2.12 -4.38 -12.07
N ARG A 178 -3.37 -4.76 -11.81
CA ARG A 178 -3.79 -5.40 -10.55
C ARG A 178 -3.76 -6.93 -10.62
N GLY A 179 -3.57 -7.50 -11.82
CA GLY A 179 -3.48 -8.92 -12.06
C GLY A 179 -4.82 -9.67 -12.02
N PRO A 180 -4.78 -11.01 -12.06
CA PRO A 180 -5.95 -11.86 -11.97
C PRO A 180 -6.62 -11.74 -10.60
N GLN A 181 -7.89 -12.15 -10.52
CA GLN A 181 -8.65 -12.20 -9.28
C GLN A 181 -7.95 -13.08 -8.25
N ARG A 182 -7.75 -12.55 -7.05
CA ARG A 182 -7.20 -13.24 -5.89
C ARG A 182 -8.04 -12.91 -4.67
N SER A 183 -8.90 -13.86 -4.29
CA SER A 183 -9.79 -13.73 -3.12
C SER A 183 -9.02 -14.04 -1.83
N ARG A 184 -9.38 -13.34 -0.75
CA ARG A 184 -8.92 -13.66 0.60
C ARG A 184 -9.79 -14.77 1.19
N SER A 185 -9.23 -15.56 2.08
CA SER A 185 -10.03 -16.55 2.82
C SER A 185 -11.03 -15.86 3.76
N ILE A 186 -12.15 -16.53 4.05
CA ILE A 186 -13.17 -16.01 4.99
C ILE A 186 -12.53 -15.72 6.35
N ASP A 187 -11.70 -16.63 6.87
CA ASP A 187 -11.07 -16.47 8.18
C ASP A 187 -10.17 -15.23 8.27
N GLN A 188 -9.36 -14.94 7.22
CA GLN A 188 -8.53 -13.73 7.16
C GLN A 188 -9.38 -12.45 7.17
N ILE A 189 -10.51 -12.46 6.44
CA ILE A 189 -11.42 -11.32 6.38
C ILE A 189 -12.09 -11.11 7.74
N LEU A 190 -12.56 -12.17 8.38
CA LEU A 190 -13.23 -12.10 9.68
C LEU A 190 -12.26 -11.64 10.79
N THR A 191 -11.01 -12.10 10.76
CA THR A 191 -9.97 -11.62 11.69
C THR A 191 -9.78 -10.11 11.53
N GLU A 192 -9.66 -9.61 10.30
CA GLU A 192 -9.52 -8.17 10.04
C GLU A 192 -10.77 -7.39 10.50
N VAL A 193 -11.99 -7.92 10.27
CA VAL A 193 -13.24 -7.30 10.74
C VAL A 193 -13.26 -7.16 12.26
N ASP A 194 -12.85 -8.20 13.00
CA ASP A 194 -12.79 -8.19 14.45
C ASP A 194 -11.76 -7.18 14.97
N GLU A 195 -10.60 -7.06 14.31
CA GLU A 195 -9.53 -6.12 14.66
C GLU A 195 -9.91 -4.65 14.40
N LEU A 196 -10.72 -4.38 13.36
CA LEU A 196 -11.13 -3.03 12.99
C LEU A 196 -12.07 -2.36 13.98
N GLN A 197 -12.84 -3.11 14.75
CA GLN A 197 -13.81 -2.61 15.75
C GLN A 197 -14.82 -1.59 15.17
N ALA A 198 -15.08 -1.67 13.87
CA ALA A 198 -16.01 -0.79 13.16
C ALA A 198 -17.45 -1.31 13.28
N ARG A 199 -18.43 -0.39 13.36
CA ARG A 199 -19.87 -0.71 13.41
C ARG A 199 -20.49 -0.95 12.04
N GLU A 200 -19.81 -0.54 10.99
CA GLU A 200 -20.21 -0.75 9.61
C GLU A 200 -19.01 -1.22 8.79
N ILE A 201 -19.19 -2.30 8.05
CA ILE A 201 -18.17 -2.83 7.14
C ILE A 201 -18.63 -2.67 5.70
N VAL A 202 -17.82 -1.99 4.90
CA VAL A 202 -18.05 -1.83 3.46
C VAL A 202 -17.08 -2.75 2.71
N LEU A 203 -17.60 -3.82 2.12
CA LEU A 203 -16.78 -4.75 1.34
C LEU A 203 -16.38 -4.15 -0.01
N VAL A 204 -15.10 -4.23 -0.35
CA VAL A 204 -14.57 -3.72 -1.61
C VAL A 204 -13.73 -4.77 -2.35
N ALA A 205 -13.85 -4.79 -3.67
CA ALA A 205 -13.03 -5.54 -4.62
C ALA A 205 -13.17 -4.93 -6.01
N GLN A 206 -12.38 -5.38 -6.97
CA GLN A 206 -12.57 -5.02 -8.38
C GLN A 206 -13.80 -5.74 -8.99
N ASP A 207 -14.07 -6.98 -8.55
CA ASP A 207 -15.29 -7.73 -8.88
C ASP A 207 -15.79 -8.50 -7.65
N LEU A 208 -16.72 -7.91 -6.90
CA LEU A 208 -17.33 -8.54 -5.71
C LEU A 208 -18.09 -9.83 -6.04
N ALA A 209 -18.72 -9.89 -7.24
CA ALA A 209 -19.49 -11.04 -7.66
C ALA A 209 -18.62 -12.27 -7.98
N ALA A 210 -17.34 -12.07 -8.23
CA ALA A 210 -16.39 -13.15 -8.49
C ALA A 210 -15.69 -13.68 -7.22
N TYR A 211 -15.96 -13.09 -6.04
CA TYR A 211 -15.33 -13.52 -4.79
C TYR A 211 -15.42 -15.05 -4.57
N GLY A 212 -14.28 -15.66 -4.27
CA GLY A 212 -14.14 -17.07 -3.97
C GLY A 212 -14.12 -18.02 -5.17
N ARG A 213 -14.35 -17.54 -6.40
CA ARG A 213 -14.31 -18.39 -7.61
C ARG A 213 -12.92 -18.95 -7.85
N ASP A 214 -11.88 -18.14 -7.66
CA ASP A 214 -10.47 -18.52 -7.78
C ASP A 214 -10.04 -19.57 -6.73
N GLN A 215 -10.79 -19.70 -5.64
CA GLN A 215 -10.59 -20.69 -4.59
C GLN A 215 -11.51 -21.92 -4.70
N GLY A 216 -12.28 -22.02 -5.79
CA GLY A 216 -13.22 -23.12 -5.98
C GLY A 216 -14.43 -23.14 -5.03
N MET A 217 -14.72 -22.02 -4.35
CA MET A 217 -15.85 -21.91 -3.40
C MET A 217 -17.21 -21.87 -4.09
N GLY A 218 -17.25 -21.83 -5.42
CA GLY A 218 -18.47 -21.82 -6.23
C GLY A 218 -19.07 -20.42 -6.43
N GLU A 219 -20.24 -20.40 -7.06
CA GLU A 219 -20.99 -19.15 -7.25
C GLU A 219 -21.65 -18.71 -5.95
N ARG A 220 -21.77 -17.38 -5.77
CA ARG A 220 -22.38 -16.76 -4.58
C ARG A 220 -21.62 -16.95 -3.26
N SER A 221 -20.32 -17.22 -3.31
CA SER A 221 -19.44 -17.38 -2.13
C SER A 221 -19.43 -16.13 -1.22
N ILE A 222 -19.80 -14.97 -1.75
CA ILE A 222 -19.94 -13.74 -0.97
C ILE A 222 -21.09 -13.82 0.05
N ILE A 223 -22.14 -14.63 -0.18
CA ILE A 223 -23.30 -14.70 0.72
C ILE A 223 -22.93 -15.24 2.10
N PRO A 224 -22.25 -16.40 2.23
CA PRO A 224 -21.82 -16.88 3.55
C PRO A 224 -20.81 -15.92 4.22
N LEU A 225 -19.96 -15.24 3.47
CA LEU A 225 -19.08 -14.22 4.03
C LEU A 225 -19.86 -13.06 4.65
N VAL A 226 -20.82 -12.47 3.91
CA VAL A 226 -21.65 -11.35 4.40
C VAL A 226 -22.44 -11.74 5.65
N ARG A 227 -23.00 -12.96 5.70
CA ARG A 227 -23.70 -13.46 6.89
C ARG A 227 -22.79 -13.51 8.12
N GLN A 228 -21.60 -14.09 7.96
CA GLN A 228 -20.66 -14.21 9.06
C GLN A 228 -20.11 -12.85 9.54
N ILE A 229 -19.97 -11.87 8.64
CA ILE A 229 -19.63 -10.49 9.02
C ILE A 229 -20.81 -9.86 9.77
N ALA A 230 -22.05 -10.01 9.28
CA ALA A 230 -23.22 -9.46 9.93
C ALA A 230 -23.45 -10.00 11.36
N ASP A 231 -23.01 -11.22 11.64
CA ASP A 231 -23.08 -11.81 12.99
C ASP A 231 -22.00 -11.23 13.95
N ARG A 232 -21.04 -10.42 13.46
CA ARG A 232 -19.93 -9.82 14.23
C ARG A 232 -20.05 -8.32 14.44
N VAL A 233 -20.81 -7.68 13.57
CA VAL A 233 -20.97 -6.20 13.56
C VAL A 233 -22.32 -5.86 14.17
N ASP A 234 -22.33 -5.20 15.34
CA ASP A 234 -23.53 -4.79 16.07
C ASP A 234 -24.18 -3.51 15.49
#